data_7d14fa00ef2a939d298731d16af7881f
#
_entry.id   7d14fa00ef2a939d298731d16af7881f
#
_cell.length_a   1.000
_cell.length_b   1.000
_cell.length_c   1.000
_cell.angle_alpha   90.00
_cell.angle_beta   90.00
_cell.angle_gamma   90.00
#
_symmetry.space_group_name_H-M   'P 1'
#
loop_
_entity.id
_entity.type
_entity.pdbx_description
1 polymer ?
#
loop_
_entity_poly.entity_id
_entity_poly.type
_entity_poly.pdbx_seq_one_letter_code
_entity_poly.pdbx_strand_id
1 'polypeptide(L)'
;FTDHVDYGPYRDWDDPRGIQYRPGDEGEPEQVALTNVDYKKYFSMIEKMREKYREKIAIKAGLEFGVQTHTIPEYEKLFRSYPFDFIILSIHQAGDQEFWTNEYQSGRTQQEYNEGYYKELLSVVQNYHNYSVLGHMDLIVRYDSYGVYPFEKLKPLLTEILKTVIADGKGIEVNTSNHRYGLSDMTPSRDILKLYKELGGTIITIGSDSHKKEHLGAYIDWAKEELRKLGYTQ
;
A
#
# COMPACT_ATOMS: atom_id res chain seq x y z
N PHE A 1 -2.09 -10.35 -8.74
CA PHE A 1 -0.70 -9.90 -8.54
C PHE A 1 -0.70 -8.39 -8.56
N THR A 2 0.06 -7.76 -7.65
CA THR A 2 0.10 -6.31 -7.46
C THR A 2 1.53 -5.90 -7.10
N ASP A 3 2.42 -5.99 -8.10
CA ASP A 3 3.82 -5.61 -7.95
C ASP A 3 3.97 -4.08 -7.79
N HIS A 4 5.06 -3.62 -7.19
CA HIS A 4 5.26 -2.21 -6.89
C HIS A 4 5.56 -1.36 -8.12
N VAL A 5 5.05 -0.14 -8.10
CA VAL A 5 5.48 0.97 -8.96
C VAL A 5 5.66 2.21 -8.10
N ASP A 6 6.88 2.74 -8.07
CA ASP A 6 7.26 3.93 -7.33
C ASP A 6 7.96 4.92 -8.26
N TYR A 7 7.65 6.22 -8.13
CA TYR A 7 8.28 7.31 -8.86
C TYR A 7 8.79 8.38 -7.88
N GLY A 8 9.92 8.97 -8.23
CA GLY A 8 10.49 10.10 -7.51
C GLY A 8 11.48 10.86 -8.42
N PRO A 9 11.77 12.14 -8.18
CA PRO A 9 12.55 12.97 -9.09
C PRO A 9 14.02 12.58 -9.20
N TYR A 10 14.54 11.83 -8.25
CA TYR A 10 15.95 11.45 -8.20
C TYR A 10 16.21 10.00 -8.57
N ARG A 11 15.18 9.24 -8.91
CA ARG A 11 15.27 7.80 -9.22
C ARG A 11 14.42 7.49 -10.42
N ASP A 12 15.05 7.05 -11.47
CA ASP A 12 14.37 6.44 -12.60
C ASP A 12 14.11 4.96 -12.26
N TRP A 13 13.00 4.72 -11.57
CA TRP A 13 12.56 3.38 -11.20
C TRP A 13 12.22 2.51 -12.41
N ASP A 14 12.02 3.11 -13.58
CA ASP A 14 11.83 2.40 -14.84
C ASP A 14 13.16 2.00 -15.50
N ASP A 15 14.33 2.45 -14.97
CA ASP A 15 15.64 2.03 -15.45
C ASP A 15 16.06 0.70 -14.81
N PRO A 16 16.10 -0.41 -15.57
CA PRO A 16 16.44 -1.73 -15.03
C PRO A 16 17.91 -1.85 -14.58
N ARG A 17 18.74 -0.82 -14.79
CA ARG A 17 20.14 -0.76 -14.32
C ARG A 17 20.26 -0.21 -12.91
N GLY A 18 19.18 0.36 -12.36
CA GLY A 18 19.13 0.87 -11.00
C GLY A 18 19.08 -0.27 -10.00
N ILE A 19 20.24 -0.80 -9.58
CA ILE A 19 20.32 -1.76 -8.46
C ILE A 19 20.44 -0.95 -7.17
N GLN A 20 19.48 -1.12 -6.28
CA GLN A 20 19.55 -0.59 -4.92
C GLN A 20 19.68 -1.73 -3.92
N TYR A 21 20.38 -1.45 -2.84
CA TYR A 21 20.50 -2.37 -1.72
C TYR A 21 19.51 -1.95 -0.64
N ARG A 22 18.68 -2.87 -0.18
CA ARG A 22 17.92 -2.69 1.05
C ARG A 22 18.29 -3.79 2.05
N PRO A 23 18.15 -3.55 3.37
CA PRO A 23 18.25 -4.62 4.34
C PRO A 23 17.21 -5.71 3.99
N GLY A 24 17.65 -6.96 3.94
CA GLY A 24 16.73 -8.09 3.85
C GLY A 24 15.86 -8.18 5.11
N ASP A 25 14.73 -8.87 5.02
CA ASP A 25 13.78 -9.06 6.14
C ASP A 25 14.42 -9.76 7.37
N GLU A 26 15.60 -10.35 7.21
CA GLU A 26 16.34 -11.08 8.26
C GLU A 26 17.71 -10.45 8.60
N GLY A 27 17.93 -9.20 8.19
CA GLY A 27 19.17 -8.46 8.52
C GLY A 27 20.39 -8.77 7.62
N GLU A 28 20.26 -9.66 6.65
CA GLU A 28 21.26 -9.88 5.61
C GLU A 28 21.06 -8.89 4.45
N PRO A 29 22.13 -8.30 3.89
CA PRO A 29 22.02 -7.42 2.74
C PRO A 29 21.58 -8.22 1.51
N GLU A 30 20.31 -8.14 1.16
CA GLU A 30 19.79 -8.73 -0.06
C GLU A 30 19.92 -7.72 -1.20
N GLN A 31 20.59 -8.12 -2.31
CA GLN A 31 20.55 -7.36 -3.55
C GLN A 31 19.17 -7.50 -4.17
N VAL A 32 18.30 -6.51 -3.92
CA VAL A 32 17.02 -6.43 -4.62
C VAL A 32 17.14 -5.34 -5.67
N ALA A 33 16.90 -5.69 -6.92
CA ALA A 33 16.68 -4.68 -7.96
C ALA A 33 15.41 -3.92 -7.60
N LEU A 34 15.55 -2.72 -7.06
CA LEU A 34 14.45 -1.82 -6.80
C LEU A 34 14.13 -1.07 -8.11
N THR A 35 13.53 -1.78 -9.06
CA THR A 35 13.04 -1.21 -10.31
C THR A 35 11.55 -1.50 -10.42
N ASN A 36 10.84 -0.62 -11.11
CA ASN A 36 9.48 -0.88 -11.50
C ASN A 36 9.43 -2.10 -12.44
N VAL A 37 8.26 -2.70 -12.57
CA VAL A 37 8.07 -3.87 -13.44
C VAL A 37 8.30 -3.49 -14.92
N ASP A 38 8.84 -4.40 -15.69
CA ASP A 38 8.76 -4.35 -17.17
C ASP A 38 7.29 -4.58 -17.57
N TYR A 39 6.54 -3.51 -17.78
CA TYR A 39 5.10 -3.55 -18.02
C TYR A 39 4.72 -4.45 -19.19
N LYS A 40 5.47 -4.42 -20.30
CA LYS A 40 5.18 -5.27 -21.48
C LYS A 40 5.34 -6.75 -21.16
N LYS A 41 6.41 -7.09 -20.46
CA LYS A 41 6.70 -8.45 -20.03
C LYS A 41 5.67 -8.91 -18.98
N TYR A 42 5.33 -8.05 -18.03
CA TYR A 42 4.34 -8.31 -16.99
C TYR A 42 2.98 -8.66 -17.59
N PHE A 43 2.42 -7.81 -18.45
CA PHE A 43 1.13 -8.07 -19.08
C PHE A 43 1.15 -9.29 -20.00
N SER A 44 2.23 -9.48 -20.79
CA SER A 44 2.39 -10.68 -21.60
C SER A 44 2.39 -11.97 -20.75
N MET A 45 3.01 -11.92 -19.58
CA MET A 45 3.06 -13.06 -18.66
C MET A 45 1.69 -13.31 -18.01
N ILE A 46 0.97 -12.27 -17.62
CA ILE A 46 -0.40 -12.37 -17.08
C ILE A 46 -1.31 -13.05 -18.12
N GLU A 47 -1.29 -12.63 -19.38
CA GLU A 47 -2.11 -13.23 -20.45
C GLU A 47 -1.80 -14.72 -20.64
N LYS A 48 -0.52 -15.09 -20.66
CA LYS A 48 -0.13 -16.51 -20.74
C LYS A 48 -0.65 -17.32 -19.54
N MET A 49 -0.64 -16.73 -18.34
CA MET A 49 -1.14 -17.40 -17.15
C MET A 49 -2.67 -17.48 -17.14
N ARG A 50 -3.37 -16.45 -17.63
CA ARG A 50 -4.83 -16.48 -17.84
C ARG A 50 -5.22 -17.64 -18.74
N GLU A 51 -4.59 -17.78 -19.88
CA GLU A 51 -4.88 -18.89 -20.80
C GLU A 51 -4.55 -20.26 -20.18
N LYS A 52 -3.40 -20.38 -19.53
CA LYS A 52 -2.97 -21.64 -18.90
C LYS A 52 -3.89 -22.11 -17.78
N TYR A 53 -4.44 -21.18 -17.00
CA TYR A 53 -5.21 -21.49 -15.80
C TYR A 53 -6.68 -21.10 -15.89
N ARG A 54 -7.21 -20.77 -17.08
CA ARG A 54 -8.54 -20.22 -17.31
C ARG A 54 -9.70 -20.99 -16.63
N GLU A 55 -9.57 -22.32 -16.51
CA GLU A 55 -10.58 -23.17 -15.88
C GLU A 55 -10.33 -23.42 -14.39
N LYS A 56 -9.23 -22.90 -13.84
CA LYS A 56 -8.83 -23.15 -12.45
C LYS A 56 -8.92 -21.91 -11.58
N ILE A 57 -8.53 -20.75 -12.11
CA ILE A 57 -8.47 -19.51 -11.35
C ILE A 57 -8.56 -18.29 -12.27
N ALA A 58 -9.32 -17.28 -11.85
CA ALA A 58 -9.31 -15.97 -12.51
C ALA A 58 -8.05 -15.18 -12.10
N ILE A 59 -7.21 -14.85 -13.08
CA ILE A 59 -6.00 -14.06 -12.84
C ILE A 59 -6.28 -12.61 -13.21
N LYS A 60 -6.11 -11.71 -12.24
CA LYS A 60 -6.27 -10.27 -12.39
C LYS A 60 -4.90 -9.60 -12.52
N ALA A 61 -4.80 -8.65 -13.47
CA ALA A 61 -3.62 -7.81 -13.64
C ALA A 61 -3.79 -6.57 -12.77
N GLY A 62 -2.91 -6.41 -11.80
CA GLY A 62 -2.91 -5.26 -10.90
C GLY A 62 -1.50 -4.78 -10.65
N LEU A 63 -1.38 -3.60 -10.07
CA LEU A 63 -0.12 -3.08 -9.52
C LEU A 63 -0.41 -2.35 -8.22
N GLU A 64 0.61 -2.18 -7.41
CA GLU A 64 0.61 -1.31 -6.25
C GLU A 64 1.32 -0.01 -6.60
N PHE A 65 0.58 1.09 -6.62
CA PHE A 65 1.08 2.42 -6.98
C PHE A 65 1.47 3.19 -5.72
N GLY A 66 2.77 3.44 -5.53
CA GLY A 66 3.31 4.25 -4.45
C GLY A 66 3.28 5.75 -4.81
N VAL A 67 2.09 6.33 -4.77
CA VAL A 67 1.81 7.67 -5.28
C VAL A 67 2.23 8.74 -4.30
N GLN A 68 2.83 9.81 -4.80
CA GLN A 68 3.00 11.09 -4.12
C GLN A 68 2.19 12.16 -4.86
N THR A 69 1.79 13.23 -4.19
CA THR A 69 0.97 14.28 -4.82
C THR A 69 1.59 14.81 -6.11
N HIS A 70 2.90 15.02 -6.13
CA HIS A 70 3.60 15.56 -7.30
C HIS A 70 3.83 14.52 -8.43
N THR A 71 3.75 13.21 -8.13
CA THR A 71 3.91 12.14 -9.13
C THR A 71 2.59 11.67 -9.74
N ILE A 72 1.46 12.24 -9.36
CA ILE A 72 0.13 11.89 -9.91
C ILE A 72 0.10 11.88 -11.45
N PRO A 73 0.70 12.87 -12.18
CA PRO A 73 0.67 12.86 -13.64
C PRO A 73 1.29 11.61 -14.27
N GLU A 74 2.36 11.06 -13.69
CA GLU A 74 3.04 9.85 -14.16
C GLU A 74 2.13 8.63 -13.98
N TYR A 75 1.46 8.51 -12.84
CA TYR A 75 0.50 7.42 -12.57
C TYR A 75 -0.75 7.52 -13.44
N GLU A 76 -1.25 8.71 -13.73
CA GLU A 76 -2.32 8.95 -14.68
C GLU A 76 -1.95 8.47 -16.09
N LYS A 77 -0.72 8.73 -16.52
CA LYS A 77 -0.19 8.25 -17.79
C LYS A 77 -0.06 6.73 -17.80
N LEU A 78 0.51 6.15 -16.74
CA LEU A 78 0.67 4.70 -16.61
C LEU A 78 -0.68 3.99 -16.62
N PHE A 79 -1.64 4.47 -15.83
CA PHE A 79 -2.98 3.89 -15.75
C PHE A 79 -3.67 3.83 -17.10
N ARG A 80 -3.54 4.88 -17.93
CA ARG A 80 -4.12 4.92 -19.29
C ARG A 80 -3.38 4.04 -20.29
N SER A 81 -2.15 3.64 -19.99
CA SER A 81 -1.30 2.90 -20.94
C SER A 81 -1.52 1.39 -20.92
N TYR A 82 -2.14 0.85 -19.86
CA TYR A 82 -2.31 -0.59 -19.70
C TYR A 82 -3.69 -0.96 -19.11
N PRO A 83 -4.22 -2.15 -19.45
CA PRO A 83 -5.55 -2.59 -19.00
C PRO A 83 -5.50 -3.23 -17.61
N PHE A 84 -5.42 -2.42 -16.57
CA PHE A 84 -5.45 -2.89 -15.19
C PHE A 84 -6.85 -3.36 -14.78
N ASP A 85 -6.93 -4.50 -14.09
CA ASP A 85 -8.13 -4.96 -13.41
C ASP A 85 -8.23 -4.41 -11.97
N PHE A 86 -7.09 -4.13 -11.34
CA PHE A 86 -7.02 -3.77 -9.92
C PHE A 86 -5.76 -2.93 -9.61
N ILE A 87 -5.92 -1.85 -8.89
CA ILE A 87 -4.82 -1.01 -8.42
C ILE A 87 -4.94 -0.85 -6.91
N ILE A 88 -3.84 -1.11 -6.20
CA ILE A 88 -3.67 -0.71 -4.81
C ILE A 88 -3.00 0.66 -4.82
N LEU A 89 -3.62 1.65 -4.18
CA LEU A 89 -3.02 2.96 -3.96
C LEU A 89 -2.25 2.92 -2.64
N SER A 90 -0.98 3.22 -2.67
CA SER A 90 -0.10 3.23 -1.51
C SER A 90 0.72 4.51 -1.44
N ILE A 91 1.28 4.80 -0.26
CA ILE A 91 2.31 5.83 -0.07
C ILE A 91 3.53 5.18 0.56
N HIS A 92 4.63 5.11 -0.19
CA HIS A 92 5.90 4.52 0.25
C HIS A 92 6.94 5.57 0.60
N GLN A 93 6.72 6.81 0.18
CA GLN A 93 7.60 7.96 0.38
C GLN A 93 6.76 9.24 0.41
N ALA A 94 7.28 10.29 1.01
CA ALA A 94 6.67 11.61 0.99
C ALA A 94 7.77 12.67 0.78
N GLY A 95 7.55 13.58 -0.19
CA GLY A 95 8.57 14.53 -0.62
C GLY A 95 9.85 13.84 -1.09
N ASP A 96 9.71 12.71 -1.78
CA ASP A 96 10.78 11.84 -2.29
C ASP A 96 11.72 11.23 -1.22
N GLN A 97 11.28 11.23 0.03
CA GLN A 97 11.99 10.64 1.16
C GLN A 97 11.32 9.34 1.56
N GLU A 98 12.09 8.25 1.56
CA GLU A 98 11.62 6.91 1.86
C GLU A 98 11.43 6.68 3.36
N PHE A 99 10.39 5.90 3.73
CA PHE A 99 10.12 5.60 5.13
C PHE A 99 11.04 4.52 5.69
N TRP A 100 11.35 3.49 4.90
CA TRP A 100 12.17 2.34 5.35
C TRP A 100 13.66 2.67 5.53
N THR A 101 14.17 3.72 4.90
CA THR A 101 15.53 4.25 5.11
C THR A 101 15.61 5.21 6.28
N ASN A 102 14.46 5.58 6.86
CA ASN A 102 14.30 6.67 7.84
C ASN A 102 14.68 8.07 7.31
N GLU A 103 14.84 8.27 6.01
CA GLU A 103 15.09 9.58 5.43
C GLU A 103 13.95 10.56 5.78
N TYR A 104 12.70 10.09 5.63
CA TYR A 104 11.53 10.92 5.92
C TYR A 104 11.41 11.30 7.39
N GLN A 105 11.73 10.39 8.31
CA GLN A 105 11.65 10.64 9.75
C GLN A 105 12.82 11.48 10.27
N SER A 106 13.96 11.46 9.57
CA SER A 106 15.17 12.15 9.99
C SER A 106 14.97 13.66 10.14
N GLY A 107 15.34 14.19 11.30
CA GLY A 107 15.19 15.60 11.62
C GLY A 107 13.78 16.06 11.95
N ARG A 108 12.79 15.16 11.98
CA ARG A 108 11.39 15.42 12.34
C ARG A 108 11.04 14.82 13.68
N THR A 109 10.15 15.48 14.40
CA THR A 109 9.50 14.90 15.59
C THR A 109 8.49 13.82 15.15
N GLN A 110 8.12 12.93 16.08
CA GLN A 110 7.09 11.92 15.85
C GLN A 110 5.78 12.53 15.31
N GLN A 111 5.37 13.65 15.84
CA GLN A 111 4.19 14.38 15.38
C GLN A 111 4.34 14.84 13.93
N GLU A 112 5.46 15.47 13.59
CA GLU A 112 5.69 16.03 12.26
C GLU A 112 5.67 14.97 11.17
N TYR A 113 6.36 13.85 11.36
CA TYR A 113 6.37 12.83 10.32
C TYR A 113 5.06 12.00 10.25
N ASN A 114 4.39 11.74 11.39
CA ASN A 114 3.09 11.07 11.35
C ASN A 114 2.02 11.96 10.69
N GLU A 115 1.85 13.19 11.17
CA GLU A 115 0.87 14.11 10.58
C GLU A 115 1.20 14.45 9.12
N GLY A 116 2.49 14.59 8.79
CA GLY A 116 2.95 14.82 7.42
C GLY A 116 2.59 13.67 6.49
N TYR A 117 2.81 12.42 6.91
CA TYR A 117 2.39 11.22 6.18
C TYR A 117 0.89 11.23 5.87
N TYR A 118 0.04 11.45 6.86
CA TYR A 118 -1.41 11.45 6.64
C TYR A 118 -1.91 12.68 5.85
N LYS A 119 -1.20 13.82 5.90
CA LYS A 119 -1.48 14.97 5.04
C LYS A 119 -1.17 14.68 3.59
N GLU A 120 -0.05 14.00 3.31
CA GLU A 120 0.29 13.55 1.95
C GLU A 120 -0.74 12.51 1.46
N LEU A 121 -1.10 11.54 2.30
CA LEU A 121 -2.13 10.56 1.98
C LEU A 121 -3.48 11.23 1.65
N LEU A 122 -3.90 12.22 2.44
CA LEU A 122 -5.12 12.99 2.18
C LEU A 122 -5.03 13.74 0.85
N SER A 123 -3.90 14.41 0.58
CA SER A 123 -3.67 15.11 -0.68
C SER A 123 -3.75 14.16 -1.88
N VAL A 124 -3.15 12.98 -1.76
CA VAL A 124 -3.18 11.97 -2.84
C VAL A 124 -4.60 11.47 -3.09
N VAL A 125 -5.36 11.05 -2.07
CA VAL A 125 -6.72 10.53 -2.29
C VAL A 125 -7.71 11.60 -2.79
N GLN A 126 -7.43 12.88 -2.52
CA GLN A 126 -8.23 13.99 -3.04
C GLN A 126 -7.96 14.33 -4.51
N ASN A 127 -6.80 13.93 -5.04
CA ASN A 127 -6.36 14.34 -6.39
C ASN A 127 -6.11 13.16 -7.34
N TYR A 128 -6.10 11.92 -6.86
CA TYR A 128 -5.91 10.71 -7.66
C TYR A 128 -7.03 9.71 -7.39
N HIS A 129 -7.75 9.32 -8.44
CA HIS A 129 -8.97 8.50 -8.33
C HIS A 129 -8.88 7.15 -9.08
N ASN A 130 -7.78 6.89 -9.81
CA ASN A 130 -7.61 5.69 -10.62
C ASN A 130 -7.00 4.52 -9.80
N TYR A 131 -7.69 4.15 -8.72
CA TYR A 131 -7.32 3.01 -7.87
C TYR A 131 -8.56 2.22 -7.45
N SER A 132 -8.36 1.03 -6.92
CA SER A 132 -9.42 0.15 -6.42
C SER A 132 -9.57 0.24 -4.90
N VAL A 133 -8.46 0.16 -4.19
CA VAL A 133 -8.39 0.23 -2.73
C VAL A 133 -7.18 1.03 -2.28
N LEU A 134 -7.29 1.65 -1.10
CA LEU A 134 -6.17 2.25 -0.39
C LEU A 134 -5.45 1.15 0.40
N GLY A 135 -4.18 0.88 0.07
CA GLY A 135 -3.33 -0.12 0.69
C GLY A 135 -2.81 0.36 2.06
N HIS A 136 -2.52 -0.58 2.95
CA HIS A 136 -1.86 -0.39 4.25
C HIS A 136 -1.76 1.08 4.72
N MET A 137 -2.90 1.75 4.85
CA MET A 137 -2.99 3.21 5.01
C MET A 137 -2.29 3.80 6.25
N ASP A 138 -1.81 2.97 7.15
CA ASP A 138 -1.01 3.33 8.32
C ASP A 138 0.43 2.78 8.25
N LEU A 139 0.98 2.64 7.03
CA LEU A 139 2.31 2.09 6.76
C LEU A 139 3.41 2.72 7.62
N ILE A 140 3.33 4.01 7.91
CA ILE A 140 4.34 4.74 8.69
C ILE A 140 4.61 4.10 10.07
N VAL A 141 3.63 3.39 10.64
CA VAL A 141 3.76 2.69 11.93
C VAL A 141 4.87 1.64 11.90
N ARG A 142 5.17 1.02 10.74
CA ARG A 142 6.27 0.05 10.59
C ARG A 142 7.64 0.65 10.88
N TYR A 143 7.77 1.94 10.67
CA TYR A 143 9.04 2.69 10.70
C TYR A 143 9.08 3.74 11.81
N ASP A 144 8.11 3.68 12.73
CA ASP A 144 8.02 4.60 13.87
C ASP A 144 8.77 4.03 15.10
N SER A 145 9.99 4.48 15.30
CA SER A 145 10.84 4.03 16.42
C SER A 145 10.37 4.51 17.80
N TYR A 146 9.46 5.46 17.85
CA TYR A 146 8.86 5.97 19.09
C TYR A 146 7.57 5.24 19.49
N GLY A 147 7.16 4.25 18.69
CA GLY A 147 5.93 3.50 18.89
C GLY A 147 4.72 4.15 18.20
N VAL A 148 3.54 3.66 18.50
CA VAL A 148 2.32 4.10 17.80
C VAL A 148 1.95 5.52 18.17
N TYR A 149 1.88 6.41 17.18
CA TYR A 149 1.39 7.78 17.40
C TYR A 149 -0.12 7.77 17.73
N PRO A 150 -0.59 8.57 18.71
CA PRO A 150 -1.94 8.48 19.23
C PRO A 150 -3.03 8.68 18.17
N PHE A 151 -3.93 7.71 18.04
CA PHE A 151 -5.06 7.71 17.10
C PHE A 151 -5.91 8.99 17.20
N GLU A 152 -6.24 9.46 18.41
CA GLU A 152 -7.07 10.65 18.60
C GLU A 152 -6.48 11.92 17.98
N LYS A 153 -5.15 12.01 17.88
CA LYS A 153 -4.48 13.13 17.22
C LYS A 153 -4.60 13.04 15.68
N LEU A 154 -4.65 11.84 15.16
CA LEU A 154 -4.79 11.56 13.70
C LEU A 154 -6.25 11.50 13.26
N LYS A 155 -7.18 11.27 14.16
CA LYS A 155 -8.59 11.03 13.86
C LYS A 155 -9.22 12.06 12.90
N PRO A 156 -8.95 13.37 13.01
CA PRO A 156 -9.47 14.33 12.03
C PRO A 156 -8.98 14.06 10.61
N LEU A 157 -7.67 13.82 10.41
CA LEU A 157 -7.10 13.51 9.10
C LEU A 157 -7.61 12.16 8.58
N LEU A 158 -7.61 11.12 9.41
CA LEU A 158 -8.12 9.80 9.07
C LEU A 158 -9.60 9.87 8.65
N THR A 159 -10.41 10.68 9.34
CA THR A 159 -11.82 10.88 8.99
C THR A 159 -11.98 11.46 7.59
N GLU A 160 -11.20 12.47 7.23
CA GLU A 160 -11.29 13.08 5.90
C GLU A 160 -10.77 12.14 4.80
N ILE A 161 -9.67 11.42 5.04
CA ILE A 161 -9.16 10.39 4.12
C ILE A 161 -10.23 9.33 3.86
N LEU A 162 -10.78 8.74 4.91
CA LEU A 162 -11.76 7.66 4.80
C LEU A 162 -13.07 8.12 4.15
N LYS A 163 -13.54 9.33 4.45
CA LYS A 163 -14.70 9.92 3.76
C LYS A 163 -14.44 10.10 2.27
N THR A 164 -13.26 10.57 1.88
CA THR A 164 -12.88 10.74 0.47
C THR A 164 -12.88 9.37 -0.24
N VAL A 165 -12.23 8.37 0.34
CA VAL A 165 -12.18 6.99 -0.19
C VAL A 165 -13.59 6.41 -0.36
N ILE A 166 -14.46 6.58 0.63
CA ILE A 166 -15.85 6.10 0.59
C ILE A 166 -16.67 6.84 -0.48
N ALA A 167 -16.54 8.17 -0.55
CA ALA A 167 -17.26 8.99 -1.51
C ALA A 167 -16.88 8.64 -2.97
N ASP A 168 -15.63 8.25 -3.20
CA ASP A 168 -15.15 7.78 -4.50
C ASP A 168 -15.59 6.33 -4.83
N GLY A 169 -16.34 5.68 -3.94
CA GLY A 169 -16.74 4.27 -4.12
C GLY A 169 -15.58 3.30 -4.04
N LYS A 170 -14.49 3.68 -3.37
CA LYS A 170 -13.29 2.87 -3.18
C LYS A 170 -13.30 2.17 -1.82
N GLY A 171 -12.37 1.22 -1.64
CA GLY A 171 -12.19 0.49 -0.40
C GLY A 171 -10.84 0.73 0.24
N ILE A 172 -10.60 -0.01 1.31
CA ILE A 172 -9.30 -0.08 1.98
C ILE A 172 -8.78 -1.52 1.97
N GLU A 173 -7.47 -1.68 2.08
CA GLU A 173 -6.85 -2.98 2.28
C GLU A 173 -6.59 -3.22 3.77
N VAL A 174 -6.82 -4.45 4.22
CA VAL A 174 -6.21 -5.01 5.43
C VAL A 174 -4.99 -5.81 5.01
N ASN A 175 -3.82 -5.36 5.43
CA ASN A 175 -2.53 -5.94 5.07
C ASN A 175 -2.00 -6.80 6.22
N THR A 176 -1.80 -8.11 5.99
CA THR A 176 -1.43 -9.05 7.05
C THR A 176 0.07 -9.13 7.31
N SER A 177 0.89 -8.30 6.64
CA SER A 177 2.32 -8.24 6.90
C SER A 177 2.68 -7.67 8.28
N ASN A 178 1.71 -7.08 9.00
CA ASN A 178 1.90 -6.69 10.40
C ASN A 178 2.54 -7.80 11.25
N HIS A 179 2.22 -9.07 10.99
CA HIS A 179 2.83 -10.21 11.67
C HIS A 179 4.34 -10.33 11.39
N ARG A 180 4.78 -10.08 10.15
CA ARG A 180 6.20 -10.14 9.78
C ARG A 180 7.00 -8.97 10.35
N TYR A 181 6.36 -7.83 10.48
CA TYR A 181 6.97 -6.62 11.06
C TYR A 181 6.83 -6.54 12.58
N GLY A 182 6.25 -7.54 13.23
CA GLY A 182 6.08 -7.57 14.68
C GLY A 182 5.20 -6.47 15.25
N LEU A 183 4.29 -5.94 14.43
CA LEU A 183 3.35 -4.92 14.89
C LEU A 183 2.31 -5.51 15.84
N SER A 184 1.97 -4.77 16.88
CA SER A 184 1.03 -5.23 17.92
C SER A 184 -0.44 -5.17 17.48
N ASP A 185 -0.75 -4.46 16.41
CA ASP A 185 -2.10 -4.32 15.87
C ASP A 185 -2.16 -4.70 14.38
N MET A 186 -3.36 -4.69 13.82
CA MET A 186 -3.63 -4.85 12.39
C MET A 186 -3.06 -3.66 11.61
N THR A 187 -2.93 -3.84 10.32
CA THR A 187 -2.63 -2.76 9.35
C THR A 187 -3.77 -2.71 8.33
N PRO A 188 -4.65 -1.68 8.32
CA PRO A 188 -4.67 -0.60 9.32
C PRO A 188 -5.16 -1.07 10.70
N SER A 189 -4.85 -0.25 11.72
CA SER A 189 -5.19 -0.54 13.13
C SER A 189 -6.68 -0.76 13.33
N ARG A 190 -7.04 -1.50 14.40
CA ARG A 190 -8.45 -1.75 14.74
C ARG A 190 -9.26 -0.47 14.94
N ASP A 191 -8.64 0.60 15.44
CA ASP A 191 -9.34 1.87 15.61
C ASP A 191 -9.63 2.57 14.28
N ILE A 192 -8.73 2.48 13.31
CA ILE A 192 -8.98 2.93 11.93
C ILE A 192 -10.10 2.10 11.28
N LEU A 193 -10.08 0.78 11.45
CA LEU A 193 -11.13 -0.09 10.91
C LEU A 193 -12.50 0.21 11.53
N LYS A 194 -12.59 0.45 12.84
CA LYS A 194 -13.84 0.88 13.50
C LYS A 194 -14.32 2.21 12.92
N LEU A 195 -13.44 3.20 12.79
CA LEU A 195 -13.76 4.49 12.20
C LEU A 195 -14.27 4.34 10.75
N TYR A 196 -13.61 3.51 9.93
CA TYR A 196 -14.05 3.23 8.56
C TYR A 196 -15.47 2.68 8.52
N LYS A 197 -15.79 1.74 9.41
CA LYS A 197 -17.14 1.19 9.54
C LYS A 197 -18.16 2.23 10.00
N GLU A 198 -17.81 3.04 11.02
CA GLU A 198 -18.67 4.11 11.52
C GLU A 198 -19.00 5.14 10.43
N LEU A 199 -18.06 5.40 9.52
CA LEU A 199 -18.26 6.30 8.38
C LEU A 199 -19.03 5.66 7.21
N GLY A 200 -19.41 4.38 7.33
CA GLY A 200 -20.19 3.66 6.30
C GLY A 200 -19.33 2.94 5.27
N GLY A 201 -18.03 2.77 5.51
CA GLY A 201 -17.16 2.01 4.63
C GLY A 201 -17.46 0.52 4.65
N THR A 202 -17.57 -0.09 3.46
CA THR A 202 -17.98 -1.49 3.29
C THR A 202 -17.04 -2.32 2.41
N ILE A 203 -16.18 -1.67 1.64
CA ILE A 203 -15.29 -2.36 0.70
C ILE A 203 -13.94 -2.60 1.39
N ILE A 204 -13.63 -3.86 1.68
CA ILE A 204 -12.34 -4.26 2.26
C ILE A 204 -11.75 -5.40 1.43
N THR A 205 -10.47 -5.26 1.10
CA THR A 205 -9.66 -6.37 0.60
C THR A 205 -8.68 -6.82 1.68
N ILE A 206 -8.16 -8.05 1.58
CA ILE A 206 -7.15 -8.57 2.49
C ILE A 206 -5.95 -8.99 1.65
N GLY A 207 -4.80 -8.37 1.89
CA GLY A 207 -3.54 -8.65 1.22
C GLY A 207 -2.51 -9.27 2.17
N SER A 208 -1.71 -10.23 1.68
CA SER A 208 -0.60 -10.79 2.46
C SER A 208 0.72 -10.04 2.25
N ASP A 209 0.75 -9.10 1.29
CA ASP A 209 1.94 -8.31 0.95
C ASP A 209 3.18 -9.22 0.76
N SER A 210 2.98 -10.26 -0.05
CA SER A 210 3.92 -11.37 -0.16
C SER A 210 5.05 -11.05 -1.12
N HIS A 211 6.26 -10.90 -0.60
CA HIS A 211 7.50 -10.76 -1.37
C HIS A 211 8.23 -12.11 -1.56
N LYS A 212 7.77 -13.16 -0.88
CA LYS A 212 8.30 -14.53 -0.99
C LYS A 212 7.13 -15.50 -1.10
N LYS A 213 7.33 -16.64 -1.78
CA LYS A 213 6.27 -17.66 -1.98
C LYS A 213 5.70 -18.22 -0.68
N GLU A 214 6.52 -18.27 0.38
CA GLU A 214 6.15 -18.75 1.71
C GLU A 214 5.15 -17.83 2.42
N HIS A 215 5.10 -16.55 2.02
CA HIS A 215 4.20 -15.54 2.59
C HIS A 215 2.87 -15.44 1.84
N LEU A 216 2.74 -16.13 0.70
CA LEU A 216 1.53 -16.02 -0.12
C LEU A 216 0.29 -16.49 0.64
N GLY A 217 -0.66 -15.59 0.86
CA GLY A 217 -1.89 -15.85 1.59
C GLY A 217 -1.70 -15.99 3.11
N ALA A 218 -0.51 -15.64 3.65
CA ALA A 218 -0.25 -15.73 5.09
C ALA A 218 -1.23 -14.86 5.89
N TYR A 219 -1.78 -15.44 6.95
CA TYR A 219 -2.68 -14.78 7.91
C TYR A 219 -4.01 -14.22 7.36
N ILE A 220 -4.39 -14.57 6.13
CA ILE A 220 -5.67 -14.11 5.53
C ILE A 220 -6.87 -14.56 6.38
N ASP A 221 -6.91 -15.81 6.83
CA ASP A 221 -8.03 -16.31 7.64
C ASP A 221 -8.07 -15.68 9.03
N TRP A 222 -6.90 -15.40 9.62
CA TRP A 222 -6.83 -14.62 10.86
C TRP A 222 -7.43 -13.21 10.66
N ALA A 223 -7.06 -12.51 9.59
CA ALA A 223 -7.61 -11.17 9.31
C ALA A 223 -9.13 -11.20 9.11
N LYS A 224 -9.66 -12.22 8.43
CA LYS A 224 -11.12 -12.41 8.31
C LYS A 224 -11.81 -12.57 9.67
N GLU A 225 -11.23 -13.34 10.58
CA GLU A 225 -11.77 -13.51 11.94
C GLU A 225 -11.73 -12.19 12.73
N GLU A 226 -10.64 -11.43 12.64
CA GLU A 226 -10.54 -10.12 13.28
C GLU A 226 -11.58 -9.13 12.73
N LEU A 227 -11.78 -9.09 11.41
CA LEU A 227 -12.81 -8.27 10.79
C LEU A 227 -14.22 -8.67 11.26
N ARG A 228 -14.50 -9.98 11.39
CA ARG A 228 -15.79 -10.45 11.95
C ARG A 228 -15.99 -10.00 13.40
N LYS A 229 -14.94 -10.02 14.24
CA LYS A 229 -14.98 -9.50 15.62
C LYS A 229 -15.29 -8.00 15.65
N LEU A 230 -14.82 -7.24 14.66
CA LEU A 230 -15.15 -5.83 14.48
C LEU A 230 -16.55 -5.62 13.88
N GLY A 231 -17.26 -6.72 13.59
CA GLY A 231 -18.64 -6.72 13.09
C GLY A 231 -18.74 -6.42 11.58
N TYR A 232 -17.69 -6.66 10.82
CA TYR A 232 -17.79 -6.72 9.36
C TYR A 232 -18.44 -8.05 8.96
N THR A 233 -19.39 -7.98 8.03
CA THR A 233 -20.05 -9.15 7.42
C THR A 233 -19.64 -9.22 5.96
N GLN A 234 -19.53 -10.46 5.44
CA GLN A 234 -19.27 -10.66 4.01
C GLN A 234 -20.46 -10.21 3.17
#